data_a788c5131309c113ef053dffa47e04e8
#
_entry.id   a788c5131309c113ef053dffa47e04e8
#
_cell.length_a   1.000
_cell.length_b   1.000
_cell.length_c   1.000
_cell.angle_alpha   90.00
_cell.angle_beta   90.00
_cell.angle_gamma   90.00
#
_symmetry.space_group_name_H-M   'P 1'
#
loop_
_entity.id
_entity.type
_entity.pdbx_description
1 polymer ?
#
loop_
_entity_poly.entity_id
_entity_poly.type
_entity_poly.pdbx_seq_one_letter_code
_entity_poly.pdbx_strand_id
1 'polypeptide(L)'
;NEFKFREGVRFDFLLKGDNLKPCIIEVKNVQLRRDLTNKVGVAEFPDSVTERGSKHLKNLVSAISDGYDCVMLYVVQRMDCQSFSIANDVDPEYAKNFDIAKKNGVKIEVWACDISYKEIKLSHSIKVI
;
A
#
# COMPACT_ATOMS: atom_id res chain seq x y z
N ASN A 1 -0.95 1.61 -15.92
CA ASN A 1 -2.28 1.56 -16.53
C ASN A 1 -3.30 1.02 -15.55
N GLU A 2 -4.32 1.85 -15.28
CA GLU A 2 -5.43 1.48 -14.42
C GLU A 2 -6.40 0.55 -15.15
N PHE A 3 -7.13 -0.28 -14.39
CA PHE A 3 -8.29 -0.97 -14.94
C PHE A 3 -9.55 -0.58 -14.16
N LYS A 4 -10.67 -0.59 -14.86
CA LYS A 4 -11.96 -0.27 -14.28
C LYS A 4 -12.57 -1.55 -13.69
N PHE A 5 -12.73 -1.57 -12.36
CA PHE A 5 -13.32 -2.71 -11.66
C PHE A 5 -14.85 -2.70 -11.76
N ARG A 6 -15.44 -1.56 -11.51
CA ARG A 6 -16.87 -1.27 -11.67
C ARG A 6 -17.04 0.23 -11.86
N GLU A 7 -18.25 0.69 -12.06
CA GLU A 7 -18.49 2.12 -12.27
C GLU A 7 -17.93 2.95 -11.11
N GLY A 8 -17.08 3.91 -11.44
CA GLY A 8 -16.44 4.79 -10.45
C GLY A 8 -15.31 4.16 -9.65
N VAL A 9 -14.92 2.90 -9.91
CA VAL A 9 -13.87 2.21 -9.17
C VAL A 9 -12.79 1.75 -10.13
N ARG A 10 -11.56 2.23 -9.92
CA ARG A 10 -10.38 1.86 -10.70
C ARG A 10 -9.26 1.41 -9.78
N PHE A 11 -8.48 0.47 -10.24
CA PHE A 11 -7.29 -0.02 -9.55
C PHE A 11 -6.08 0.03 -10.48
N ASP A 12 -4.88 0.02 -9.91
CA ASP A 12 -3.66 0.15 -10.69
C ASP A 12 -3.37 -1.07 -11.57
N PHE A 13 -3.51 -2.27 -11.00
CA PHE A 13 -3.16 -3.50 -11.73
C PHE A 13 -4.15 -4.61 -11.44
N LEU A 14 -4.36 -5.45 -12.45
CA LEU A 14 -5.07 -6.71 -12.32
C LEU A 14 -4.18 -7.81 -12.91
N LEU A 15 -3.83 -8.79 -12.09
CA LEU A 15 -3.10 -9.98 -12.51
C LEU A 15 -4.06 -11.14 -12.64
N LYS A 16 -4.01 -11.82 -13.78
CA LYS A 16 -4.79 -13.03 -14.06
C LYS A 16 -3.85 -14.16 -14.43
N GLY A 17 -4.19 -15.35 -14.01
CA GLY A 17 -3.46 -16.56 -14.38
C GLY A 17 -4.42 -17.73 -14.50
N ASP A 18 -4.01 -18.75 -15.24
CA ASP A 18 -4.81 -19.97 -15.39
C ASP A 18 -4.98 -20.64 -14.03
N ASN A 19 -6.22 -20.97 -13.67
CA ASN A 19 -6.56 -21.66 -12.42
C ASN A 19 -6.22 -20.86 -11.14
N LEU A 20 -5.94 -19.57 -11.26
CA LEU A 20 -5.68 -18.70 -10.12
C LEU A 20 -6.77 -17.67 -9.98
N LYS A 21 -7.06 -17.25 -8.74
CA LYS A 21 -7.91 -16.10 -8.53
C LYS A 21 -7.25 -14.86 -9.15
N PRO A 22 -8.04 -14.01 -9.81
CA PRO A 22 -7.50 -12.72 -10.25
C PRO A 22 -7.07 -11.91 -9.03
N CYS A 23 -5.92 -11.26 -9.15
CA CYS A 23 -5.33 -10.48 -8.06
C CYS A 23 -5.29 -9.00 -8.43
N ILE A 24 -5.86 -8.17 -7.58
CA ILE A 24 -5.84 -6.73 -7.73
C ILE A 24 -4.69 -6.18 -6.90
N ILE A 25 -3.88 -5.31 -7.51
CA ILE A 25 -2.79 -4.63 -6.83
C ILE A 25 -3.00 -3.13 -6.91
N GLU A 26 -3.03 -2.49 -5.74
CA GLU A 26 -3.04 -1.04 -5.62
C GLU A 26 -1.70 -0.58 -5.09
N VAL A 27 -1.11 0.45 -5.70
CA VAL A 27 0.23 0.92 -5.38
C VAL A 27 0.16 2.31 -4.74
N LYS A 28 0.89 2.49 -3.66
CA LYS A 28 1.09 3.80 -3.02
C LYS A 28 2.58 4.08 -2.90
N ASN A 29 3.00 5.24 -3.37
CA ASN A 29 4.38 5.69 -3.19
C ASN A 29 4.56 6.30 -1.80
N VAL A 30 5.64 5.95 -1.14
CA VAL A 30 5.95 6.39 0.22
C VAL A 30 7.25 7.16 0.20
N GLN A 31 7.23 8.39 0.71
CA GLN A 31 8.40 9.27 0.74
C GLN A 31 8.67 9.85 2.13
N LEU A 32 7.68 9.78 3.04
CA LEU A 32 7.83 10.30 4.39
C LEU A 32 8.67 9.36 5.24
N ARG A 33 9.63 9.93 5.96
CA ARG A 33 10.35 9.25 7.03
C ARG A 33 10.23 10.06 8.30
N ARG A 34 9.87 9.40 9.39
CA ARG A 34 9.92 10.00 10.72
C ARG A 34 10.56 9.02 11.68
N ASP A 35 11.58 9.48 12.40
CA ASP A 35 12.18 8.65 13.42
C ASP A 35 11.33 8.71 14.70
N LEU A 36 11.03 7.55 15.24
CA LEU A 36 10.31 7.43 16.49
C LEU A 36 11.31 7.41 17.64
N THR A 37 10.85 7.67 18.87
CA THR A 37 11.71 7.75 20.06
C THR A 37 12.67 6.56 20.19
N ASN A 38 12.19 5.35 19.85
CA ASN A 38 12.97 4.12 19.97
C ASN A 38 13.20 3.44 18.63
N LYS A 39 12.93 4.11 17.50
CA LYS A 39 13.10 3.54 16.18
C LYS A 39 13.54 4.59 15.17
N VAL A 40 14.62 4.29 14.49
CA VAL A 40 15.18 5.11 13.42
C VAL A 40 14.87 4.45 12.08
N GLY A 41 14.71 5.27 11.04
CA GLY A 41 14.50 4.76 9.69
C GLY A 41 13.09 4.21 9.47
N VAL A 42 12.07 4.89 9.98
CA VAL A 42 10.68 4.50 9.79
C VAL A 42 10.07 5.26 8.63
N ALA A 43 9.72 4.54 7.56
CA ALA A 43 8.91 5.09 6.49
C ALA A 43 7.45 5.13 6.93
N GLU A 44 6.72 6.18 6.56
CA GLU A 44 5.33 6.32 6.98
C GLU A 44 4.43 6.76 5.82
N PHE A 45 3.19 6.34 5.90
CA PHE A 45 2.14 6.73 4.97
C PHE A 45 0.83 6.90 5.75
N PRO A 46 -0.02 7.86 5.42
CA PRO A 46 0.16 8.92 4.43
C PRO A 46 0.95 10.12 4.98
N ASP A 47 1.41 10.98 4.09
CA ASP A 47 2.08 12.22 4.48
C ASP A 47 1.12 13.39 4.68
N SER A 48 -0.13 13.21 4.31
CA SER A 48 -1.23 14.16 4.52
C SER A 48 -2.55 13.39 4.53
N VAL A 49 -3.64 14.05 4.92
CA VAL A 49 -4.97 13.43 4.88
C VAL A 49 -5.33 13.03 3.45
N THR A 50 -5.76 11.79 3.27
CA THR A 50 -6.08 11.24 1.96
C THR A 50 -7.44 10.50 1.96
N GLU A 51 -8.50 11.22 1.65
CA GLU A 51 -9.82 10.59 1.49
C GLU A 51 -9.82 9.57 0.35
N ARG A 52 -9.09 9.88 -0.72
CA ARG A 52 -8.94 8.97 -1.86
C ARG A 52 -8.25 7.67 -1.44
N GLY A 53 -7.22 7.76 -0.62
CA GLY A 53 -6.52 6.57 -0.12
C GLY A 53 -7.43 5.67 0.72
N SER A 54 -8.23 6.26 1.60
CA SER A 54 -9.21 5.52 2.40
C SER A 54 -10.25 4.86 1.52
N LYS A 55 -10.72 5.54 0.49
CA LYS A 55 -11.68 4.98 -0.46
C LYS A 55 -11.09 3.79 -1.21
N HIS A 56 -9.82 3.86 -1.61
CA HIS A 56 -9.14 2.75 -2.28
C HIS A 56 -9.08 1.51 -1.37
N LEU A 57 -8.78 1.69 -0.09
CA LEU A 57 -8.77 0.58 0.86
C LEU A 57 -10.16 -0.08 0.98
N LYS A 58 -11.21 0.73 1.07
CA LYS A 58 -12.59 0.22 1.11
C LYS A 58 -12.95 -0.53 -0.17
N ASN A 59 -12.49 -0.05 -1.31
CA ASN A 59 -12.73 -0.70 -2.60
C ASN A 59 -12.02 -2.05 -2.69
N LEU A 60 -10.82 -2.17 -2.12
CA LEU A 60 -10.11 -3.45 -2.04
C LEU A 60 -10.87 -4.45 -1.17
N VAL A 61 -11.41 -4.02 -0.03
CA VAL A 61 -12.24 -4.90 0.82
C VAL A 61 -13.46 -5.39 0.05
N SER A 62 -14.11 -4.50 -0.70
CA SER A 62 -15.25 -4.86 -1.55
C SER A 62 -14.85 -5.90 -2.61
N ALA A 63 -13.68 -5.74 -3.21
CA ALA A 63 -13.18 -6.68 -4.22
C ALA A 63 -12.88 -8.07 -3.62
N ILE A 64 -12.38 -8.13 -2.39
CA ILE A 64 -12.22 -9.40 -1.67
C ILE A 64 -13.56 -10.14 -1.61
N SER A 65 -14.63 -9.43 -1.26
CA SER A 65 -15.99 -10.00 -1.19
C SER A 65 -16.47 -10.51 -2.54
N ASP A 66 -15.98 -9.93 -3.62
CA ASP A 66 -16.33 -10.33 -4.98
C ASP A 66 -15.45 -11.46 -5.53
N GLY A 67 -14.57 -12.04 -4.73
CA GLY A 67 -13.77 -13.19 -5.10
C GLY A 67 -12.38 -12.88 -5.65
N TYR A 68 -11.91 -11.64 -5.52
CA TYR A 68 -10.55 -11.27 -5.92
C TYR A 68 -9.58 -11.43 -4.76
N ASP A 69 -8.33 -11.77 -5.07
CA ASP A 69 -7.23 -11.50 -4.15
C ASP A 69 -6.82 -10.05 -4.31
N CYS A 70 -6.44 -9.41 -3.22
CA CYS A 70 -6.07 -8.00 -3.23
C CYS A 70 -4.78 -7.77 -2.47
N VAL A 71 -3.91 -6.94 -3.06
CA VAL A 71 -2.63 -6.52 -2.46
C VAL A 71 -2.59 -5.00 -2.43
N MET A 72 -2.29 -4.45 -1.25
CA MET A 72 -1.92 -3.06 -1.09
C MET A 72 -0.40 -3.00 -1.05
N LEU A 73 0.22 -2.46 -2.08
CA LEU A 73 1.67 -2.38 -2.20
C LEU A 73 2.15 -0.95 -1.92
N TYR A 74 2.93 -0.80 -0.86
CA TYR A 74 3.61 0.46 -0.54
C TYR A 74 5.04 0.39 -1.06
N VAL A 75 5.39 1.33 -1.92
CA VAL A 75 6.72 1.43 -2.52
C VAL A 75 7.45 2.58 -1.85
N VAL A 76 8.41 2.24 -1.00
CA VAL A 76 9.19 3.22 -0.25
C VAL A 76 10.31 3.74 -1.15
N GLN A 77 10.14 4.95 -1.64
CA GLN A 77 11.11 5.59 -2.55
C GLN A 77 12.22 6.28 -1.77
N ARG A 78 12.82 5.53 -0.84
CA ARG A 78 13.93 5.96 0.01
C ARG A 78 14.83 4.76 0.25
N MET A 79 16.11 5.02 0.53
CA MET A 79 17.11 3.98 0.80
C MET A 79 17.50 3.92 2.27
N ASP A 80 16.89 4.74 3.11
CA ASP A 80 17.29 4.94 4.51
C ASP A 80 16.22 4.47 5.53
N CYS A 81 15.32 3.58 5.11
CA CYS A 81 14.25 3.08 5.97
C CYS A 81 14.34 1.56 6.12
N GLN A 82 14.16 1.08 7.36
CA GLN A 82 14.17 -0.35 7.70
C GLN A 82 12.81 -0.87 8.12
N SER A 83 11.88 0.03 8.45
CA SER A 83 10.53 -0.35 8.87
C SER A 83 9.51 0.62 8.30
N PHE A 84 8.24 0.23 8.38
CA PHE A 84 7.13 1.00 7.85
C PHE A 84 6.00 1.06 8.87
N SER A 85 5.38 2.21 8.99
CA SER A 85 4.22 2.42 9.86
C SER A 85 3.18 3.29 9.18
N ILE A 86 1.92 3.06 9.51
CA ILE A 86 0.84 3.96 9.11
C ILE A 86 0.86 5.18 10.02
N ALA A 87 0.81 6.37 9.42
CA ALA A 87 0.85 7.65 10.12
C ALA A 87 -0.53 7.97 10.71
N ASN A 88 -0.88 7.31 11.80
CA ASN A 88 -2.18 7.45 12.45
C ASN A 88 -2.47 8.87 12.90
N ASP A 89 -1.46 9.61 13.31
CA ASP A 89 -1.60 11.01 13.72
C ASP A 89 -1.87 11.96 12.54
N VAL A 90 -1.40 11.60 11.35
CA VAL A 90 -1.64 12.39 10.14
C VAL A 90 -3.05 12.13 9.59
N ASP A 91 -3.45 10.88 9.53
CA ASP A 91 -4.76 10.49 8.99
C ASP A 91 -5.32 9.28 9.76
N PRO A 92 -6.03 9.52 10.87
CA PRO A 92 -6.61 8.44 11.67
C PRO A 92 -7.64 7.59 10.89
N GLU A 93 -8.36 8.20 9.97
CA GLU A 93 -9.35 7.49 9.16
C GLU A 93 -8.67 6.51 8.22
N TYR A 94 -7.55 6.90 7.61
CA TYR A 94 -6.75 6.00 6.79
C TYR A 94 -6.23 4.82 7.61
N ALA A 95 -5.70 5.09 8.81
CA ALA A 95 -5.20 4.05 9.70
C ALA A 95 -6.30 3.04 10.06
N LYS A 96 -7.49 3.52 10.34
CA LYS A 96 -8.65 2.68 10.61
C LYS A 96 -9.00 1.79 9.41
N ASN A 97 -9.06 2.37 8.22
CA ASN A 97 -9.39 1.63 7.01
C ASN A 97 -8.28 0.63 6.64
N PHE A 98 -7.04 0.96 6.92
CA PHE A 98 -5.91 0.05 6.75
C PHE A 98 -6.08 -1.20 7.61
N ASP A 99 -6.42 -1.04 8.88
CA ASP A 99 -6.64 -2.16 9.79
C ASP A 99 -7.83 -3.02 9.35
N ILE A 100 -8.91 -2.38 8.92
CA ILE A 100 -10.09 -3.09 8.40
C ILE A 100 -9.72 -3.90 7.15
N ALA A 101 -8.98 -3.30 6.23
CA ALA A 101 -8.56 -3.98 5.01
C ALA A 101 -7.70 -5.20 5.32
N LYS A 102 -6.74 -5.05 6.21
CA LYS A 102 -5.86 -6.13 6.64
C LYS A 102 -6.65 -7.28 7.27
N LYS A 103 -7.61 -6.97 8.13
CA LYS A 103 -8.48 -7.98 8.77
C LYS A 103 -9.39 -8.69 7.79
N ASN A 104 -9.74 -8.05 6.70
CA ASN A 104 -10.60 -8.62 5.68
C ASN A 104 -9.85 -9.35 4.56
N GLY A 105 -8.56 -9.54 4.71
CA GLY A 105 -7.78 -10.36 3.81
C GLY A 105 -7.00 -9.62 2.73
N VAL A 106 -6.99 -8.29 2.75
CA VAL A 106 -6.12 -7.52 1.87
C VAL A 106 -4.67 -7.74 2.32
N LYS A 107 -3.84 -8.24 1.42
CA LYS A 107 -2.44 -8.48 1.70
C LYS A 107 -1.68 -7.17 1.67
N ILE A 108 -0.86 -6.93 2.68
CA ILE A 108 -0.03 -5.73 2.78
C ILE A 108 1.40 -6.09 2.42
N GLU A 109 1.94 -5.41 1.41
CA GLU A 109 3.33 -5.55 1.00
C GLU A 109 4.00 -4.19 1.02
N VAL A 110 5.18 -4.13 1.60
CA VAL A 110 5.99 -2.90 1.65
C VAL A 110 7.38 -3.22 1.14
N TRP A 111 7.82 -2.47 0.14
CA TRP A 111 9.11 -2.69 -0.49
C TRP A 111 9.92 -1.40 -0.56
N ALA A 112 11.20 -1.50 -0.20
CA ALA A 112 12.15 -0.42 -0.42
C ALA A 112 12.66 -0.45 -1.87
N CYS A 113 13.21 0.67 -2.30
CA CYS A 113 13.78 0.81 -3.64
C CYS A 113 15.28 1.00 -3.59
N ASP A 114 15.98 0.51 -4.61
CA ASP A 114 17.31 0.98 -4.96
C ASP A 114 17.15 2.14 -5.94
N ILE A 115 17.72 3.28 -5.60
CA ILE A 115 17.57 4.50 -6.35
C ILE A 115 18.95 4.91 -6.89
N SER A 116 19.05 4.99 -8.22
CA SER A 116 20.20 5.60 -8.89
C SER A 116 19.66 6.67 -9.83
N TYR A 117 20.54 7.51 -10.38
CA TYR A 117 20.04 8.49 -11.33
C TYR A 117 19.68 7.90 -12.70
N LYS A 118 19.88 6.61 -12.89
CA LYS A 118 19.48 5.90 -14.11
C LYS A 118 18.13 5.17 -13.94
N GLU A 119 17.85 4.67 -12.72
CA GLU A 119 16.65 3.86 -12.51
C GLU A 119 16.22 3.81 -11.05
N ILE A 120 14.96 3.46 -10.84
CA ILE A 120 14.38 3.12 -9.55
C ILE A 120 13.85 1.70 -9.70
N LYS A 121 14.27 0.79 -8.82
CA LYS A 121 13.74 -0.58 -8.82
C LYS A 121 13.52 -1.08 -7.41
N LEU A 122 12.57 -2.02 -7.26
CA LEU A 122 12.31 -2.64 -5.97
C LEU A 122 13.53 -3.44 -5.52
N SER A 123 13.91 -3.29 -4.27
CA SER A 123 15.10 -3.91 -3.68
C SER A 123 14.72 -5.03 -2.72
N HIS A 124 14.06 -4.70 -1.62
CA HIS A 124 13.75 -5.68 -0.56
C HIS A 124 12.48 -5.30 0.18
N SER A 125 11.82 -6.29 0.78
CA SER A 125 10.63 -6.02 1.59
C SER A 125 11.01 -5.37 2.91
N ILE A 126 10.11 -4.57 3.43
CA ILE A 126 10.26 -3.84 4.70
C ILE A 126 9.18 -4.31 5.66
N LYS A 127 9.56 -4.44 6.92
CA LYS A 127 8.65 -4.88 7.98
C LYS A 127 7.67 -3.76 8.34
N VAL A 128 6.38 -4.12 8.41
CA VAL A 128 5.32 -3.25 8.96
C VAL A 128 5.36 -3.35 10.48
N ILE A 129 5.35 -2.23 11.14
CA ILE A 129 5.37 -2.15 12.60
C ILE A 129 4.11 -1.53 13.17
#